data_3a07eceafeab37e083a00f0b88501460
#
_entry.id   3a07eceafeab37e083a00f0b88501460
#
_cell.length_a   1.000
_cell.length_b   1.000
_cell.length_c   1.000
_cell.angle_alpha   90.00
_cell.angle_beta   90.00
_cell.angle_gamma   90.00
#
_symmetry.space_group_name_H-M   'P 1'
#
loop_
_entity.id
_entity.type
_entity.pdbx_description
1 polymer ?
#
loop_
_entity_poly.entity_id
_entity_poly.type
_entity_poly.pdbx_seq_one_letter_code
_entity_poly.pdbx_strand_id
1 'polypeptide(L)'
;MKKITYLAVLVILIVSLFLFMSGCEQFGGLPSGALQEKIKNSKNYNLETAEFVNRRQNIVKEMGKGHSFWSQPMKRLNHNFFFNKNETRPLVPLPEDKGPFPTDFIKSDQTIKFIWLGHSTILVSINNKIILIDPVFSNSASPLDFFLERYQAPTLSLKELPKIDIILISHDHYDHLDMETIKWFKDKNIKFV
;
A
#
# COMPACT_ATOMS: atom_id res chain seq x y z
N MET A 1 -27.73 23.66 29.33
CA MET A 1 -26.29 23.50 29.04
C MET A 1 -25.79 22.07 29.19
N LYS A 2 -25.91 21.42 30.37
CA LYS A 2 -25.39 20.03 30.59
C LYS A 2 -25.88 18.98 29.57
N LYS A 3 -27.16 18.99 29.17
CA LYS A 3 -27.70 18.02 28.21
C LYS A 3 -27.06 18.15 26.79
N ILE A 4 -26.77 19.36 26.37
CA ILE A 4 -26.09 19.61 25.04
C ILE A 4 -24.65 19.09 25.10
N THR A 5 -23.96 19.28 26.21
CA THR A 5 -22.59 18.77 26.41
C THR A 5 -22.55 17.25 26.38
N TYR A 6 -23.50 16.57 27.04
CA TYR A 6 -23.57 15.09 26.99
C TYR A 6 -23.88 14.57 25.59
N LEU A 7 -24.77 15.22 24.84
CA LEU A 7 -25.07 14.84 23.46
C LEU A 7 -23.84 15.02 22.57
N ALA A 8 -23.12 16.12 22.69
CA ALA A 8 -21.89 16.37 21.92
C ALA A 8 -20.80 15.32 22.22
N VAL A 9 -20.59 14.99 23.49
CA VAL A 9 -19.64 13.92 23.88
C VAL A 9 -20.05 12.57 23.33
N LEU A 10 -21.34 12.21 23.38
CA LEU A 10 -21.84 10.96 22.83
C LEU A 10 -21.63 10.88 21.31
N VAL A 11 -21.90 11.96 20.57
CA VAL A 11 -21.68 12.03 19.14
C VAL A 11 -20.19 11.85 18.81
N ILE A 12 -19.30 12.52 19.56
CA ILE A 12 -17.85 12.38 19.36
C ILE A 12 -17.41 10.92 19.59
N LEU A 13 -17.92 10.28 20.64
CA LEU A 13 -17.59 8.87 20.92
C LEU A 13 -18.08 7.92 19.82
N ILE A 14 -19.30 8.13 19.33
CA ILE A 14 -19.86 7.32 18.22
C ILE A 14 -19.03 7.51 16.93
N VAL A 15 -18.71 8.75 16.59
CA VAL A 15 -17.88 9.05 15.42
C VAL A 15 -16.49 8.45 15.56
N SER A 16 -15.88 8.57 16.75
CA SER A 16 -14.57 7.98 17.03
C SER A 16 -14.59 6.45 16.93
N LEU A 17 -15.64 5.82 17.45
CA LEU A 17 -15.82 4.36 17.35
C LEU A 17 -16.03 3.93 15.90
N PHE A 18 -16.83 4.65 15.15
CA PHE A 18 -17.05 4.37 13.72
C PHE A 18 -15.77 4.50 12.90
N LEU A 19 -15.00 5.57 13.12
CA LEU A 19 -13.70 5.77 12.45
C LEU A 19 -12.69 4.68 12.84
N PHE A 20 -12.69 4.29 14.12
CA PHE A 20 -11.84 3.19 14.60
C PHE A 20 -12.21 1.85 13.95
N MET A 21 -13.47 1.50 13.89
CA MET A 21 -13.93 0.25 13.26
C MET A 21 -13.67 0.24 11.77
N SER A 22 -13.93 1.34 11.05
CA SER A 22 -13.62 1.46 9.63
C SER A 22 -12.12 1.35 9.36
N GLY A 23 -11.29 1.93 10.25
CA GLY A 23 -9.83 1.81 10.17
C GLY A 23 -9.35 0.37 10.37
N CYS A 24 -9.95 -0.39 11.29
CA CYS A 24 -9.56 -1.78 11.53
C CYS A 24 -9.72 -2.69 10.32
N GLU A 25 -10.77 -2.50 9.53
CA GLU A 25 -10.97 -3.29 8.29
C GLU A 25 -9.88 -3.01 7.24
N GLN A 26 -9.35 -1.81 7.21
CA GLN A 26 -8.31 -1.41 6.26
C GLN A 26 -6.92 -1.98 6.59
N PHE A 27 -6.71 -2.43 7.83
CA PHE A 27 -5.46 -3.08 8.23
C PHE A 27 -5.49 -4.61 8.09
N GLY A 28 -6.59 -5.16 7.56
CA GLY A 28 -6.75 -6.59 7.40
C GLY A 28 -6.98 -7.31 8.73
N GLY A 29 -6.75 -8.63 8.72
CA GLY A 29 -6.95 -9.49 9.88
C GLY A 29 -5.72 -10.35 10.19
N LEU A 30 -5.64 -10.83 11.44
CA LEU A 30 -4.59 -11.76 11.81
C LEU A 30 -4.78 -13.11 11.10
N PRO A 31 -3.70 -13.74 10.63
CA PRO A 31 -3.77 -15.04 10.01
C PRO A 31 -4.29 -16.10 10.98
N SER A 32 -5.10 -17.03 10.47
CA SER A 32 -5.67 -18.11 11.27
C SER A 32 -5.69 -19.44 10.50
N GLY A 33 -5.88 -20.55 11.19
CA GLY A 33 -6.00 -21.88 10.59
C GLY A 33 -4.78 -22.28 9.76
N ALA A 34 -5.00 -22.84 8.58
CA ALA A 34 -3.94 -23.35 7.70
C ALA A 34 -2.93 -22.27 7.28
N LEU A 35 -3.36 -21.03 7.13
CA LEU A 35 -2.46 -19.92 6.82
C LEU A 35 -1.50 -19.63 7.98
N GLN A 36 -2.00 -19.61 9.20
CA GLN A 36 -1.17 -19.43 10.40
C GLN A 36 -0.12 -20.53 10.53
N GLU A 37 -0.50 -21.79 10.29
CA GLU A 37 0.44 -22.91 10.32
C GLU A 37 1.50 -22.80 9.21
N LYS A 38 1.11 -22.38 8.01
CA LYS A 38 2.06 -22.12 6.92
C LYS A 38 3.07 -21.03 7.29
N ILE A 39 2.63 -19.97 7.95
CA ILE A 39 3.48 -18.88 8.45
C ILE A 39 4.46 -19.39 9.49
N LYS A 40 3.99 -20.12 10.51
CA LYS A 40 4.84 -20.69 11.57
C LYS A 40 5.91 -21.64 11.03
N ASN A 41 5.60 -22.37 9.97
CA ASN A 41 6.52 -23.30 9.31
C ASN A 41 7.48 -22.61 8.32
N SER A 42 7.40 -21.31 8.15
CA SER A 42 8.32 -20.56 7.30
C SER A 42 9.72 -20.49 7.91
N LYS A 43 10.76 -20.73 7.11
CA LYS A 43 12.17 -20.69 7.55
C LYS A 43 12.61 -19.33 8.12
N ASN A 44 11.91 -18.27 7.74
CA ASN A 44 12.24 -16.91 8.15
C ASN A 44 11.30 -16.37 9.23
N TYR A 45 10.45 -17.21 9.81
CA TYR A 45 9.52 -16.80 10.87
C TYR A 45 10.09 -17.16 12.24
N ASN A 46 10.21 -16.16 13.11
CA ASN A 46 10.62 -16.36 14.49
C ASN A 46 9.37 -16.60 15.35
N LEU A 47 9.27 -17.80 15.95
CA LEU A 47 8.13 -18.17 16.78
C LEU A 47 8.08 -17.43 18.12
N GLU A 48 9.22 -16.98 18.65
CA GLU A 48 9.29 -16.29 19.93
C GLU A 48 8.80 -14.84 19.82
N THR A 49 9.21 -14.15 18.74
CA THR A 49 8.82 -12.75 18.50
C THR A 49 7.55 -12.63 17.67
N ALA A 50 7.08 -13.73 17.07
CA ALA A 50 5.96 -13.79 16.14
C ALA A 50 6.14 -12.90 14.91
N GLU A 51 7.37 -12.80 14.40
CA GLU A 51 7.75 -11.92 13.30
C GLU A 51 8.54 -12.63 12.21
N PHE A 52 8.43 -12.16 10.97
CA PHE A 52 9.35 -12.54 9.92
C PHE A 52 10.68 -11.82 10.10
N VAL A 53 11.78 -12.57 9.99
CA VAL A 53 13.13 -12.03 10.12
C VAL A 53 13.84 -11.98 8.77
N ASN A 54 14.64 -10.96 8.56
CA ASN A 54 15.46 -10.84 7.37
C ASN A 54 16.55 -11.94 7.34
N ARG A 55 16.82 -12.50 6.17
CA ARG A 55 17.93 -13.46 5.98
C ARG A 55 19.27 -12.84 6.34
N ARG A 56 19.46 -11.55 6.01
CA ARG A 56 20.61 -10.76 6.43
C ARG A 56 20.31 -10.14 7.79
N GLN A 57 20.89 -10.70 8.83
CA GLN A 57 20.77 -10.19 10.19
C GLN A 57 21.37 -8.78 10.26
N ASN A 58 20.81 -7.94 11.13
CA ASN A 58 21.23 -6.55 11.36
C ASN A 58 21.01 -5.54 10.22
N ILE A 59 20.40 -5.91 9.09
CA ILE A 59 20.16 -4.95 8.00
C ILE A 59 19.37 -3.73 8.48
N VAL A 60 18.30 -3.94 9.26
CA VAL A 60 17.49 -2.84 9.82
C VAL A 60 18.30 -1.98 10.78
N LYS A 61 19.17 -2.60 11.59
CA LYS A 61 20.08 -1.89 12.51
C LYS A 61 21.15 -1.10 11.75
N GLU A 62 21.65 -1.63 10.65
CA GLU A 62 22.60 -0.95 9.78
C GLU A 62 21.95 0.23 9.05
N MET A 63 20.73 0.07 8.52
CA MET A 63 19.96 1.14 7.90
C MET A 63 19.54 2.23 8.89
N GLY A 64 19.28 1.84 10.14
CA GLY A 64 18.91 2.78 11.22
C GLY A 64 20.10 3.53 11.84
N LYS A 65 21.34 3.19 11.52
CA LYS A 65 22.51 3.91 12.01
C LYS A 65 22.52 5.35 11.47
N GLY A 66 22.33 6.32 12.35
CA GLY A 66 22.26 7.74 12.02
C GLY A 66 20.86 8.34 11.94
N HIS A 67 19.80 7.51 12.00
CA HIS A 67 18.42 7.96 12.00
C HIS A 67 17.67 7.42 13.21
N SER A 68 17.80 8.07 14.36
CA SER A 68 16.88 7.77 15.48
C SER A 68 15.52 8.38 15.18
N PHE A 69 14.49 7.54 15.04
CA PHE A 69 13.09 7.97 14.93
C PHE A 69 12.70 8.92 16.08
N TRP A 70 13.27 8.71 17.25
CA TRP A 70 12.99 9.49 18.47
C TRP A 70 13.86 10.75 18.62
N SER A 71 14.94 10.89 17.86
CA SER A 71 15.84 12.06 18.00
C SER A 71 15.33 13.34 17.32
N GLN A 72 14.29 13.24 16.46
CA GLN A 72 13.72 14.41 15.78
C GLN A 72 12.18 14.41 15.70
N PRO A 73 11.45 14.11 16.78
CA PRO A 73 9.99 14.03 16.68
C PRO A 73 9.33 15.36 16.31
N MET A 74 9.86 16.48 16.84
CA MET A 74 9.28 17.81 16.63
C MET A 74 9.63 18.41 15.26
N LYS A 75 10.80 18.14 14.68
CA LYS A 75 11.16 18.64 13.34
C LYS A 75 10.37 17.97 12.23
N ARG A 76 10.02 16.68 12.39
CA ARG A 76 9.19 15.95 11.42
C ARG A 76 7.72 16.34 11.48
N LEU A 77 7.18 16.61 12.68
CA LEU A 77 5.81 17.11 12.85
C LEU A 77 5.63 18.55 12.35
N ASN A 78 6.67 19.39 12.44
CA ASN A 78 6.48 20.82 12.28
C ASN A 78 6.59 21.34 10.86
N HIS A 79 7.20 20.68 9.89
CA HIS A 79 7.45 21.42 8.65
C HIS A 79 7.09 20.71 7.35
N ASN A 80 7.28 19.41 7.21
CA ASN A 80 7.21 18.82 5.87
C ASN A 80 6.01 17.88 5.63
N PHE A 81 5.48 17.25 6.68
CA PHE A 81 4.48 16.22 6.50
C PHE A 81 3.05 16.78 6.30
N PHE A 82 2.73 17.87 7.00
CA PHE A 82 1.36 18.42 6.96
C PHE A 82 1.23 19.72 6.16
N PHE A 83 2.29 20.50 6.01
CA PHE A 83 2.18 21.90 5.55
C PHE A 83 2.88 22.23 4.23
N ASN A 84 3.82 21.41 3.75
CA ASN A 84 4.54 21.68 2.50
C ASN A 84 4.02 20.92 1.29
N LYS A 85 2.71 20.70 1.21
CA LYS A 85 2.09 20.05 0.04
C LYS A 85 2.46 20.76 -1.28
N ASN A 86 2.72 22.04 -1.27
CA ASN A 86 2.96 22.84 -2.47
C ASN A 86 4.42 22.77 -2.97
N GLU A 87 5.41 22.55 -2.11
CA GLU A 87 6.83 22.55 -2.53
C GLU A 87 7.27 21.22 -3.17
N THR A 88 6.60 20.13 -2.82
CA THR A 88 6.93 18.77 -3.31
C THR A 88 6.01 18.30 -4.45
N ARG A 89 4.91 19.01 -4.71
CA ARG A 89 3.99 18.69 -5.81
C ARG A 89 4.38 19.47 -7.05
N PRO A 90 4.57 18.84 -8.20
CA PRO A 90 4.73 19.54 -9.46
C PRO A 90 3.53 20.49 -9.72
N LEU A 91 3.81 21.65 -10.29
CA LEU A 91 2.76 22.64 -10.62
C LEU A 91 1.83 22.15 -11.75
N VAL A 92 2.32 21.24 -12.58
CA VAL A 92 1.58 20.60 -13.67
C VAL A 92 1.64 19.09 -13.51
N PRO A 93 0.61 18.36 -13.93
CA PRO A 93 0.64 16.90 -13.92
C PRO A 93 1.86 16.35 -14.66
N LEU A 94 2.38 15.22 -14.19
CA LEU A 94 3.43 14.49 -14.90
C LEU A 94 2.91 14.05 -16.27
N PRO A 95 3.77 14.03 -17.30
CA PRO A 95 3.40 13.50 -18.61
C PRO A 95 2.87 12.07 -18.50
N GLU A 96 1.75 11.80 -19.12
CA GLU A 96 1.15 10.47 -19.19
C GLU A 96 1.00 10.05 -20.65
N ASP A 97 1.32 8.81 -20.94
CA ASP A 97 0.88 8.18 -22.16
C ASP A 97 -0.54 7.63 -21.94
N LYS A 98 -1.53 8.35 -22.47
CA LYS A 98 -2.95 7.95 -22.43
C LYS A 98 -3.38 7.19 -23.70
N GLY A 99 -2.42 6.70 -24.45
CA GLY A 99 -2.68 5.83 -25.59
C GLY A 99 -3.40 4.54 -25.19
N PRO A 100 -3.93 3.79 -26.17
CA PRO A 100 -4.52 2.49 -25.89
C PRO A 100 -3.46 1.58 -25.27
N PHE A 101 -3.90 0.66 -24.40
CA PHE A 101 -3.00 -0.32 -23.78
C PHE A 101 -2.16 -1.03 -24.86
N PRO A 102 -0.82 -1.06 -24.74
CA PRO A 102 0.05 -1.60 -25.77
C PRO A 102 -0.26 -3.08 -26.05
N THR A 103 -0.73 -3.38 -27.25
CA THR A 103 -1.13 -4.75 -27.64
C THR A 103 0.01 -5.74 -27.66
N ASP A 104 1.25 -5.25 -27.80
CA ASP A 104 2.46 -6.05 -27.73
C ASP A 104 2.95 -6.30 -26.31
N PHE A 105 2.42 -5.59 -25.32
CA PHE A 105 2.79 -5.76 -23.91
C PHE A 105 2.56 -7.19 -23.42
N ILE A 106 1.43 -7.77 -23.81
CA ILE A 106 1.04 -9.14 -23.41
C ILE A 106 1.54 -10.22 -24.39
N LYS A 107 2.19 -9.83 -25.50
CA LYS A 107 2.74 -10.81 -26.43
C LYS A 107 3.90 -11.56 -25.81
N SER A 108 3.91 -12.87 -26.03
CA SER A 108 5.01 -13.73 -25.64
C SER A 108 6.23 -13.45 -26.49
N ASP A 109 7.20 -12.83 -25.90
CA ASP A 109 8.57 -12.76 -26.40
C ASP A 109 9.53 -12.93 -25.21
N GLN A 110 10.81 -13.01 -25.50
CA GLN A 110 11.83 -13.18 -24.43
C GLN A 110 12.21 -11.85 -23.76
N THR A 111 11.47 -10.76 -24.04
CA THR A 111 11.75 -9.44 -23.48
C THR A 111 10.97 -9.22 -22.19
N ILE A 112 11.57 -8.47 -21.28
CA ILE A 112 10.88 -7.94 -20.11
C ILE A 112 10.30 -6.60 -20.50
N LYS A 113 8.98 -6.43 -20.34
CA LYS A 113 8.27 -5.18 -20.56
C LYS A 113 7.70 -4.69 -19.26
N PHE A 114 7.69 -3.39 -19.05
CA PHE A 114 7.07 -2.82 -17.85
C PHE A 114 6.38 -1.50 -18.15
N ILE A 115 5.36 -1.21 -17.38
CA ILE A 115 4.64 0.07 -17.36
C ILE A 115 4.63 0.54 -15.91
N TRP A 116 5.12 1.74 -15.67
CA TRP A 116 4.98 2.40 -14.37
C TRP A 116 3.61 3.08 -14.30
N LEU A 117 2.81 2.69 -13.31
CA LEU A 117 1.44 3.17 -13.12
C LEU A 117 1.34 4.29 -12.08
N GLY A 118 2.46 4.73 -11.56
CA GLY A 118 2.56 5.76 -10.53
C GLY A 118 2.93 5.20 -9.16
N HIS A 119 3.53 6.03 -8.32
CA HIS A 119 4.09 5.70 -7.02
C HIS A 119 4.96 4.42 -7.10
N SER A 120 4.63 3.38 -6.33
CA SER A 120 5.32 2.08 -6.30
C SER A 120 4.75 1.06 -7.30
N THR A 121 3.64 1.38 -7.97
CA THR A 121 2.90 0.41 -8.79
C THR A 121 3.55 0.21 -10.15
N ILE A 122 3.95 -1.02 -10.44
CA ILE A 122 4.56 -1.41 -11.71
C ILE A 122 3.85 -2.64 -12.28
N LEU A 123 3.46 -2.57 -13.55
CA LEU A 123 2.97 -3.71 -14.32
C LEU A 123 4.13 -4.29 -15.13
N VAL A 124 4.38 -5.58 -15.01
CA VAL A 124 5.50 -6.29 -15.69
C VAL A 124 4.97 -7.44 -16.50
N SER A 125 5.49 -7.57 -17.73
CA SER A 125 5.31 -8.76 -18.57
C SER A 125 6.65 -9.48 -18.73
N ILE A 126 6.69 -10.74 -18.34
CA ILE A 126 7.89 -11.58 -18.40
C ILE A 126 7.49 -13.05 -18.56
N ASN A 127 8.10 -13.77 -19.49
CA ASN A 127 7.88 -15.21 -19.67
C ASN A 127 6.39 -15.60 -19.69
N ASN A 128 5.56 -14.90 -20.46
CA ASN A 128 4.10 -15.12 -20.54
C ASN A 128 3.35 -14.93 -19.22
N LYS A 129 3.92 -14.20 -18.28
CA LYS A 129 3.29 -13.87 -17.01
C LYS A 129 3.13 -12.36 -16.89
N ILE A 130 1.98 -11.96 -16.45
CA ILE A 130 1.70 -10.56 -16.09
C ILE A 130 1.75 -10.45 -14.57
N ILE A 131 2.68 -9.64 -14.11
CA ILE A 131 2.94 -9.40 -12.68
C ILE A 131 2.59 -7.96 -12.36
N LEU A 132 1.81 -7.76 -11.33
CA LEU A 132 1.50 -6.43 -10.78
C LEU A 132 2.23 -6.29 -9.45
N ILE A 133 3.09 -5.30 -9.35
CA ILE A 133 3.94 -5.05 -8.18
C ILE A 133 3.36 -3.88 -7.41
N ASP A 134 3.24 -4.03 -6.09
CA ASP A 134 2.79 -3.01 -5.13
C ASP A 134 1.58 -2.21 -5.64
N PRO A 135 0.43 -2.88 -5.90
CA PRO A 135 -0.69 -2.25 -6.56
C PRO A 135 -1.43 -1.30 -5.62
N VAL A 136 -1.33 0.00 -5.89
CA VAL A 136 -2.03 1.08 -5.19
C VAL A 136 -2.85 1.88 -6.19
N PHE A 137 -4.16 1.73 -6.16
CA PHE A 137 -5.10 2.40 -7.07
C PHE A 137 -6.05 3.34 -6.33
N SER A 138 -6.05 3.34 -4.99
CA SER A 138 -6.78 4.29 -4.16
C SER A 138 -6.28 5.72 -4.34
N ASN A 139 -7.12 6.68 -4.00
CA ASN A 139 -6.76 8.11 -4.05
C ASN A 139 -5.83 8.54 -2.91
N SER A 140 -5.56 7.68 -1.96
CA SER A 140 -4.81 7.99 -0.75
C SER A 140 -3.85 6.84 -0.41
N ALA A 141 -2.66 7.18 0.06
CA ALA A 141 -1.70 6.25 0.65
C ALA A 141 -1.97 6.05 2.15
N SER A 142 -3.24 6.00 2.53
CA SER A 142 -3.72 5.92 3.91
C SER A 142 -5.06 5.21 3.95
N PRO A 143 -5.40 4.52 5.06
CA PRO A 143 -6.73 3.99 5.27
C PRO A 143 -7.84 5.05 5.37
N LEU A 144 -7.45 6.33 5.45
CA LEU A 144 -8.36 7.48 5.47
C LEU A 144 -8.17 8.29 4.19
N ASP A 145 -9.18 8.35 3.35
CA ASP A 145 -9.12 8.92 2.00
C ASP A 145 -8.68 10.39 1.94
N PHE A 146 -8.91 11.16 3.01
CA PHE A 146 -8.53 12.56 3.10
C PHE A 146 -7.09 12.79 3.57
N PHE A 147 -6.37 11.72 3.91
CA PHE A 147 -5.02 11.79 4.45
C PHE A 147 -4.02 11.18 3.47
N LEU A 148 -2.92 11.87 3.16
CA LEU A 148 -1.91 11.45 2.19
C LEU A 148 -2.49 11.22 0.78
N GLU A 149 -3.31 12.17 0.32
CA GLU A 149 -3.89 12.11 -1.01
C GLU A 149 -2.84 11.97 -2.11
N ARG A 150 -3.17 11.14 -3.07
CA ARG A 150 -2.37 10.93 -4.28
C ARG A 150 -2.22 12.24 -5.04
N TYR A 151 -1.03 12.49 -5.55
CA TYR A 151 -0.76 13.65 -6.40
C TYR A 151 -1.46 13.56 -7.76
N GLN A 152 -1.42 12.38 -8.37
CA GLN A 152 -1.95 12.10 -9.71
C GLN A 152 -2.50 10.68 -9.75
N ALA A 153 -3.64 10.48 -10.41
CA ALA A 153 -4.23 9.16 -10.57
C ALA A 153 -3.31 8.21 -11.36
N PRO A 154 -3.42 6.89 -11.17
CA PRO A 154 -2.72 5.94 -12.03
C PRO A 154 -3.10 6.13 -13.51
N THR A 155 -2.15 5.87 -14.41
CA THR A 155 -2.37 6.00 -15.87
C THR A 155 -3.39 5.01 -16.42
N LEU A 156 -3.57 3.87 -15.74
CA LEU A 156 -4.61 2.88 -16.01
C LEU A 156 -5.47 2.68 -14.77
N SER A 157 -6.75 2.45 -14.97
CA SER A 157 -7.65 2.00 -13.92
C SER A 157 -7.57 0.49 -13.73
N LEU A 158 -8.07 -0.02 -12.61
CA LEU A 158 -8.17 -1.47 -12.33
C LEU A 158 -8.94 -2.25 -13.42
N LYS A 159 -9.89 -1.59 -14.11
CA LYS A 159 -10.70 -2.20 -15.17
C LYS A 159 -9.94 -2.32 -16.49
N GLU A 160 -8.96 -1.49 -16.70
CA GLU A 160 -8.14 -1.45 -17.93
C GLU A 160 -6.92 -2.37 -17.84
N LEU A 161 -6.63 -2.91 -16.64
CA LEU A 161 -5.55 -3.86 -16.47
C LEU A 161 -5.80 -5.15 -17.26
N PRO A 162 -4.76 -5.74 -17.87
CA PRO A 162 -4.84 -7.07 -18.43
C PRO A 162 -5.08 -8.11 -17.33
N LYS A 163 -5.32 -9.37 -17.74
CA LYS A 163 -5.38 -10.47 -16.77
C LYS A 163 -4.05 -10.58 -16.02
N ILE A 164 -4.10 -10.43 -14.71
CA ILE A 164 -2.94 -10.54 -13.84
C ILE A 164 -2.75 -12.00 -13.43
N ASP A 165 -1.52 -12.51 -13.52
CA ASP A 165 -1.14 -13.85 -13.02
C ASP A 165 -0.61 -13.81 -11.59
N ILE A 166 0.16 -12.77 -11.25
CA ILE A 166 0.84 -12.65 -9.97
C ILE A 166 0.69 -11.22 -9.45
N ILE A 167 0.37 -11.06 -8.18
CA ILE A 167 0.54 -9.82 -7.44
C ILE A 167 1.70 -10.02 -6.47
N LEU A 168 2.69 -9.13 -6.54
CA LEU A 168 3.85 -9.10 -5.67
C LEU A 168 3.75 -7.89 -4.74
N ILE A 169 3.79 -8.12 -3.44
CA ILE A 169 3.79 -7.08 -2.41
C ILE A 169 5.17 -7.04 -1.75
N SER A 170 5.83 -5.90 -1.80
CA SER A 170 7.16 -5.74 -1.22
C SER A 170 7.12 -5.67 0.31
N HIS A 171 6.15 -4.96 0.86
CA HIS A 171 5.93 -4.80 2.30
C HIS A 171 4.53 -4.23 2.58
N ASP A 172 4.17 -4.10 3.85
CA ASP A 172 2.83 -3.80 4.35
C ASP A 172 2.53 -2.32 4.61
N HIS A 173 3.34 -1.40 4.12
CA HIS A 173 2.95 0.01 4.14
C HIS A 173 1.78 0.26 3.20
N TYR A 174 0.90 1.20 3.55
CA TYR A 174 -0.35 1.41 2.84
C TYR A 174 -0.17 1.94 1.41
N ASP A 175 0.95 2.57 1.12
CA ASP A 175 1.37 3.01 -0.21
C ASP A 175 2.02 1.90 -1.07
N HIS A 176 2.01 0.65 -0.57
CA HIS A 176 2.43 -0.58 -1.25
C HIS A 176 1.37 -1.68 -1.15
N LEU A 177 0.62 -1.73 -0.05
CA LEU A 177 -0.47 -2.68 0.20
C LEU A 177 -1.78 -1.92 0.40
N ASP A 178 -2.44 -1.62 -0.70
CA ASP A 178 -3.72 -0.90 -0.74
C ASP A 178 -4.89 -1.87 -0.56
N MET A 179 -5.59 -1.79 0.54
CA MET A 179 -6.66 -2.72 0.90
C MET A 179 -7.80 -2.72 -0.13
N GLU A 180 -8.18 -1.56 -0.68
CA GLU A 180 -9.26 -1.48 -1.67
C GLU A 180 -8.85 -2.15 -2.98
N THR A 181 -7.62 -1.97 -3.40
CA THR A 181 -7.06 -2.67 -4.55
C THR A 181 -6.99 -4.18 -4.32
N ILE A 182 -6.56 -4.63 -3.13
CA ILE A 182 -6.51 -6.06 -2.80
C ILE A 182 -7.90 -6.68 -2.77
N LYS A 183 -8.90 -5.99 -2.22
CA LYS A 183 -10.31 -6.43 -2.27
C LYS A 183 -10.81 -6.61 -3.69
N TRP A 184 -10.42 -5.75 -4.65
CA TRP A 184 -10.74 -5.90 -6.06
C TRP A 184 -10.24 -7.21 -6.66
N PHE A 185 -9.11 -7.71 -6.18
CA PHE A 185 -8.48 -8.94 -6.67
C PHE A 185 -8.86 -10.20 -5.88
N LYS A 186 -9.55 -10.07 -4.75
CA LYS A 186 -9.84 -11.14 -3.78
C LYS A 186 -10.40 -12.42 -4.40
N ASP A 187 -11.38 -12.27 -5.31
CA ASP A 187 -12.09 -13.41 -5.89
C ASP A 187 -11.54 -13.81 -7.28
N LYS A 188 -10.40 -13.25 -7.67
CA LYS A 188 -9.73 -13.59 -8.92
C LYS A 188 -8.68 -14.67 -8.68
N ASN A 189 -8.53 -15.58 -9.64
CA ASN A 189 -7.51 -16.64 -9.55
C ASN A 189 -6.10 -16.07 -9.79
N ILE A 190 -5.55 -15.39 -8.81
CA ILE A 190 -4.26 -14.70 -8.86
C ILE A 190 -3.39 -15.20 -7.72
N LYS A 191 -2.10 -15.42 -8.01
CA LYS A 191 -1.13 -15.77 -6.98
C LYS A 191 -0.60 -14.49 -6.31
N PHE A 192 -0.75 -14.40 -5.00
CA PHE A 192 -0.12 -13.37 -4.16
C PHE A 192 1.23 -13.87 -3.62
N VAL A 193 2.25 -13.00 -3.64
CA VAL A 193 3.63 -13.27 -3.20
C VAL A 193 4.14 -12.11 -2.36
#